data_50f7a5a6ca4b00e3bb898d32d46b3a0b
#
_entry.id   50f7a5a6ca4b00e3bb898d32d46b3a0b
#
_cell.length_a   1.000
_cell.length_b   1.000
_cell.length_c   1.000
_cell.angle_alpha   90.00
_cell.angle_beta   90.00
_cell.angle_gamma   90.00
#
_symmetry.space_group_name_H-M   'P 1'
#
loop_
_entity.id
_entity.type
_entity.pdbx_description
1 polymer ?
#
loop_
_entity_poly.entity_id
_entity_poly.type
_entity_poly.pdbx_seq_one_letter_code
_entity_poly.pdbx_strand_id
1 'polypeptide(L)'
;LKAEYVKVRFLKNQETSWGLVESFTNADGDIFVKLTFTNSMITFCNDRFVDIELILDDETGLKIPNSSVVEKDFFLIPKAYVTKGGNSGKEGVMREVYGEDGTASTEFVETTIYNETDEEYYVDDSTLRIGDYLVKPETMEKYAVSKMDSLIGVYNINKGYADFKQVNILYNNEEYSIVQSNTAYGLNVYDYIV
;
A
#
# COMPACT_ATOMS: atom_id res chain seq x y z
N LEU A 1 -8.15 -26.61 -13.72
CA LEU A 1 -6.80 -26.34 -13.18
C LEU A 1 -6.12 -25.37 -14.12
N LYS A 2 -5.82 -24.16 -13.64
CA LYS A 2 -4.99 -23.20 -14.36
C LYS A 2 -3.56 -23.73 -14.26
N ALA A 3 -2.89 -23.96 -15.39
CA ALA A 3 -1.48 -24.30 -15.40
C ALA A 3 -0.70 -23.10 -14.87
N GLU A 4 0.10 -23.33 -13.83
CA GLU A 4 0.97 -22.30 -13.29
C GLU A 4 2.33 -22.39 -13.97
N TYR A 5 2.85 -21.25 -14.38
CA TYR A 5 4.17 -21.13 -14.99
C TYR A 5 5.06 -20.27 -14.10
N VAL A 6 6.33 -20.64 -14.02
CA VAL A 6 7.36 -19.84 -13.35
C VAL A 6 8.46 -19.49 -14.34
N LYS A 7 8.97 -18.28 -14.26
CA LYS A 7 10.13 -17.84 -15.03
C LYS A 7 11.40 -18.25 -14.31
N VAL A 8 12.33 -18.85 -15.04
CA VAL A 8 13.58 -19.39 -14.51
C VAL A 8 14.75 -18.81 -15.28
N ARG A 9 15.82 -18.46 -14.59
CA ARG A 9 17.13 -18.16 -15.18
C ARG A 9 18.05 -19.35 -14.98
N PHE A 10 18.65 -19.82 -16.06
CA PHE A 10 19.71 -20.84 -16.01
C PHE A 10 21.05 -20.17 -15.73
N LEU A 11 21.68 -20.49 -14.60
CA LEU A 11 22.91 -19.79 -14.19
C LEU A 11 24.10 -20.07 -15.10
N LYS A 12 24.09 -21.21 -15.82
CA LYS A 12 25.16 -21.60 -16.73
C LYS A 12 25.33 -20.67 -17.94
N ASN A 13 24.23 -20.20 -18.51
CA ASN A 13 24.21 -19.39 -19.74
C ASN A 13 23.44 -18.07 -19.60
N GLN A 14 22.88 -17.79 -18.42
CA GLN A 14 22.06 -16.60 -18.12
C GLN A 14 20.76 -16.47 -18.96
N GLU A 15 20.39 -17.52 -19.69
CA GLU A 15 19.13 -17.54 -20.42
C GLU A 15 17.94 -17.70 -19.47
N THR A 16 16.81 -17.11 -19.85
CA THR A 16 15.55 -17.24 -19.11
C THR A 16 14.52 -18.03 -19.91
N SER A 17 13.74 -18.84 -19.23
CA SER A 17 12.65 -19.61 -19.83
C SER A 17 11.46 -19.74 -18.87
N TRP A 18 10.30 -19.98 -19.44
CA TRP A 18 9.09 -20.28 -18.67
C TRP A 18 8.95 -21.81 -18.51
N GLY A 19 8.85 -22.28 -17.26
CA GLY A 19 8.62 -23.67 -16.90
C GLY A 19 7.21 -23.89 -16.39
N LEU A 20 6.55 -24.94 -16.88
CA LEU A 20 5.28 -25.40 -16.30
C LEU A 20 5.58 -26.04 -14.94
N VAL A 21 4.86 -25.59 -13.90
CA VAL A 21 5.02 -26.06 -12.52
C VAL A 21 4.03 -27.17 -12.21
N GLU A 22 4.55 -28.31 -11.75
CA GLU A 22 3.76 -29.42 -11.22
C GLU A 22 4.37 -29.83 -9.87
N SER A 23 3.54 -30.00 -8.84
CA SER A 23 3.99 -30.54 -7.54
C SER A 23 3.48 -31.95 -7.35
N PHE A 24 4.30 -32.81 -6.75
CA PHE A 24 3.91 -34.16 -6.37
C PHE A 24 4.59 -34.58 -5.06
N THR A 25 3.98 -35.51 -4.37
CA THR A 25 4.51 -36.07 -3.11
C THR A 25 4.97 -37.49 -3.37
N ASN A 26 6.19 -37.84 -2.92
CA ASN A 26 6.68 -39.22 -3.01
C ASN A 26 6.04 -40.15 -1.96
N ALA A 27 6.42 -41.42 -1.97
CA ALA A 27 5.90 -42.41 -1.02
C ALA A 27 6.31 -42.15 0.45
N ASP A 28 7.38 -41.38 0.66
CA ASP A 28 7.95 -41.04 1.96
C ASP A 28 7.34 -39.73 2.53
N GLY A 29 6.48 -39.06 1.76
CA GLY A 29 5.81 -37.82 2.15
C GLY A 29 6.56 -36.54 1.76
N ASP A 30 7.69 -36.65 1.04
CA ASP A 30 8.43 -35.46 0.58
C ASP A 30 7.74 -34.80 -0.61
N ILE A 31 7.73 -33.49 -0.60
CA ILE A 31 7.16 -32.68 -1.68
C ILE A 31 8.24 -32.32 -2.71
N PHE A 32 7.95 -32.64 -3.95
CA PHE A 32 8.79 -32.30 -5.10
C PHE A 32 8.08 -31.32 -6.00
N VAL A 33 8.85 -30.40 -6.59
CA VAL A 33 8.39 -29.49 -7.65
C VAL A 33 9.08 -29.90 -8.95
N LYS A 34 8.26 -30.21 -9.96
CA LYS A 34 8.73 -30.50 -11.30
C LYS A 34 8.52 -29.26 -12.17
N LEU A 35 9.58 -28.82 -12.83
CA LEU A 35 9.55 -27.76 -13.82
C LEU A 35 9.75 -28.38 -15.20
N THR A 36 8.77 -28.19 -16.08
CA THR A 36 8.85 -28.70 -17.46
C THR A 36 9.08 -27.53 -18.42
N PHE A 37 10.17 -27.63 -19.18
CA PHE A 37 10.55 -26.67 -20.23
C PHE A 37 10.39 -27.30 -21.59
N THR A 38 9.88 -26.54 -22.58
CA THR A 38 9.69 -27.01 -23.96
C THR A 38 10.67 -26.40 -24.94
N ASN A 39 11.55 -25.53 -24.48
CA ASN A 39 12.57 -24.83 -25.26
C ASN A 39 13.95 -25.01 -24.66
N SER A 40 15.00 -24.74 -25.42
CA SER A 40 16.42 -24.74 -24.97
C SER A 40 16.97 -26.07 -24.45
N MET A 41 16.30 -27.18 -24.74
CA MET A 41 16.67 -28.54 -24.25
C MET A 41 18.06 -28.99 -24.68
N ILE A 42 18.53 -28.55 -25.83
CA ILE A 42 19.82 -28.98 -26.40
C ILE A 42 21.00 -28.49 -25.58
N THR A 43 20.89 -27.32 -24.96
CA THR A 43 21.96 -26.68 -24.19
C THR A 43 22.34 -27.48 -22.93
N PHE A 44 21.39 -28.23 -22.36
CA PHE A 44 21.56 -28.92 -21.07
C PHE A 44 21.51 -30.46 -21.19
N CYS A 45 21.49 -31.02 -22.41
CA CYS A 45 21.30 -32.45 -22.62
C CYS A 45 22.39 -33.33 -22.00
N ASN A 46 23.59 -32.77 -21.73
CA ASN A 46 24.71 -33.45 -21.09
C ASN A 46 24.84 -33.14 -19.59
N ASP A 47 24.00 -32.27 -19.04
CA ASP A 47 24.09 -31.87 -17.66
C ASP A 47 23.13 -32.71 -16.83
N ARG A 48 23.63 -33.34 -15.76
CA ARG A 48 22.80 -34.09 -14.81
C ARG A 48 22.15 -33.17 -13.79
N PHE A 49 22.84 -32.08 -13.49
CA PHE A 49 22.37 -31.02 -12.56
C PHE A 49 22.52 -29.67 -13.25
N VAL A 50 21.53 -28.83 -13.11
CA VAL A 50 21.52 -27.48 -13.67
C VAL A 50 21.10 -26.53 -12.56
N ASP A 51 21.97 -25.56 -12.28
CA ASP A 51 21.66 -24.51 -11.32
C ASP A 51 20.71 -23.50 -11.95
N ILE A 52 19.61 -23.25 -11.25
CA ILE A 52 18.57 -22.33 -11.70
C ILE A 52 18.25 -21.32 -10.61
N GLU A 53 17.84 -20.14 -11.04
CA GLU A 53 17.25 -19.09 -10.22
C GLU A 53 15.80 -18.91 -10.61
N LEU A 54 14.89 -18.99 -9.65
CA LEU A 54 13.49 -18.67 -9.88
C LEU A 54 13.37 -17.15 -9.98
N ILE A 55 12.87 -16.65 -11.11
CA ILE A 55 12.48 -15.27 -11.27
C ILE A 55 10.99 -15.25 -10.91
N LEU A 56 10.73 -15.00 -9.64
CA LEU A 56 9.40 -14.64 -9.19
C LEU A 56 9.11 -13.29 -9.84
N ASP A 57 7.98 -13.17 -10.53
CA ASP A 57 7.66 -11.99 -11.33
C ASP A 57 8.18 -10.74 -10.62
N ASP A 58 8.96 -9.92 -11.35
CA ASP A 58 9.31 -8.58 -10.93
C ASP A 58 7.99 -7.80 -10.80
N GLU A 59 7.35 -7.91 -9.65
CA GLU A 59 6.40 -6.89 -9.28
C GLU A 59 7.24 -5.62 -9.25
N THR A 60 7.08 -4.83 -10.30
CA THR A 60 7.79 -3.57 -10.48
C THR A 60 7.39 -2.65 -9.33
N GLY A 61 8.17 -2.72 -8.26
CA GLY A 61 7.96 -1.96 -7.05
C GLY A 61 9.17 -1.09 -6.72
N LEU A 62 8.99 -0.22 -5.75
CA LEU A 62 10.07 0.56 -5.17
C LEU A 62 10.70 -0.24 -4.03
N LYS A 63 12.03 -0.31 -4.03
CA LYS A 63 12.78 -0.92 -2.94
C LYS A 63 13.00 0.13 -1.84
N ILE A 64 12.52 -0.17 -0.64
CA ILE A 64 12.68 0.70 0.53
C ILE A 64 13.31 -0.07 1.70
N PRO A 65 14.10 0.57 2.59
CA PRO A 65 14.61 -0.09 3.78
C PRO A 65 13.47 -0.36 4.78
N ASN A 66 13.50 -1.50 5.46
CA ASN A 66 12.48 -1.83 6.46
C ASN A 66 12.45 -0.84 7.62
N SER A 67 13.59 -0.20 7.92
CA SER A 67 13.68 0.83 8.97
C SER A 67 12.86 2.09 8.69
N SER A 68 12.47 2.33 7.44
CA SER A 68 11.61 3.46 7.06
C SER A 68 10.11 3.15 7.14
N VAL A 69 9.75 1.88 7.29
CA VAL A 69 8.34 1.46 7.33
C VAL A 69 7.78 1.73 8.72
N VAL A 70 6.69 2.47 8.78
CA VAL A 70 5.99 2.83 10.00
C VAL A 70 4.51 2.48 9.89
N GLU A 71 3.88 2.28 11.05
CA GLU A 71 2.43 2.17 11.19
C GLU A 71 1.91 3.42 11.86
N LYS A 72 0.85 4.02 11.30
CA LYS A 72 0.22 5.23 11.84
C LYS A 72 -1.29 5.10 11.82
N ASP A 73 -1.92 5.54 12.91
CA ASP A 73 -3.37 5.57 13.06
C ASP A 73 -3.97 6.81 12.40
N PHE A 74 -5.16 6.63 11.81
CA PHE A 74 -5.94 7.66 11.15
C PHE A 74 -7.40 7.58 11.56
N PHE A 75 -8.09 8.71 11.55
CA PHE A 75 -9.54 8.73 11.67
C PHE A 75 -10.17 8.28 10.36
N LEU A 76 -11.20 7.45 10.49
CA LEU A 76 -12.07 7.08 9.37
C LEU A 76 -13.28 8.01 9.35
N ILE A 77 -13.36 8.85 8.33
CA ILE A 77 -14.42 9.84 8.15
C ILE A 77 -15.26 9.45 6.94
N PRO A 78 -16.58 9.27 7.12
CA PRO A 78 -17.46 8.95 5.98
C PRO A 78 -17.38 10.01 4.90
N LYS A 79 -17.25 9.59 3.64
CA LYS A 79 -17.10 10.48 2.48
C LYS A 79 -18.16 11.57 2.40
N ALA A 80 -19.37 11.27 2.88
CA ALA A 80 -20.48 12.21 2.89
C ALA A 80 -20.28 13.45 3.79
N TYR A 81 -19.29 13.43 4.70
CA TYR A 81 -18.94 14.54 5.60
C TYR A 81 -17.75 15.36 5.09
N VAL A 82 -17.07 14.90 4.05
CA VAL A 82 -15.96 15.62 3.42
C VAL A 82 -16.51 16.48 2.29
N THR A 83 -16.12 17.75 2.27
CA THR A 83 -16.54 18.72 1.25
C THR A 83 -15.35 19.55 0.80
N LYS A 84 -15.50 20.20 -0.34
CA LYS A 84 -14.55 21.20 -0.82
C LYS A 84 -14.98 22.56 -0.33
N GLY A 85 -14.17 23.23 0.45
CA GLY A 85 -14.52 24.49 1.06
C GLY A 85 -13.48 25.57 0.91
N GLY A 86 -13.89 26.76 1.32
CA GLY A 86 -13.06 27.94 1.32
C GLY A 86 -12.67 28.44 -0.08
N ASN A 87 -11.84 29.49 -0.09
CA ASN A 87 -11.28 30.06 -1.33
C ASN A 87 -10.21 29.18 -1.97
N SER A 88 -9.71 28.16 -1.27
CA SER A 88 -8.64 27.26 -1.72
C SER A 88 -9.16 26.06 -2.54
N GLY A 89 -10.45 25.73 -2.45
CA GLY A 89 -11.03 24.55 -3.06
C GLY A 89 -10.50 23.23 -2.50
N LYS A 90 -9.82 23.27 -1.34
CA LYS A 90 -9.25 22.11 -0.69
C LYS A 90 -10.34 21.29 0.02
N GLU A 91 -10.05 20.02 0.21
CA GLU A 91 -10.92 19.09 0.92
C GLU A 91 -10.85 19.34 2.42
N GLY A 92 -11.99 19.16 3.09
CA GLY A 92 -12.10 19.37 4.52
C GLY A 92 -13.48 18.97 5.03
N VAL A 93 -13.68 19.22 6.30
CA VAL A 93 -14.91 18.87 7.02
C VAL A 93 -15.50 20.09 7.71
N MET A 94 -16.82 20.09 7.94
CA MET A 94 -17.49 21.07 8.77
C MET A 94 -17.52 20.57 10.21
N ARG A 95 -16.74 21.18 11.10
CA ARG A 95 -16.70 20.85 12.53
C ARG A 95 -17.64 21.77 13.32
N GLU A 96 -18.42 21.19 14.23
CA GLU A 96 -19.20 21.94 15.19
C GLU A 96 -18.29 22.50 16.29
N VAL A 97 -18.43 23.77 16.55
CA VAL A 97 -17.72 24.48 17.62
C VAL A 97 -18.71 25.26 18.48
N TYR A 98 -18.39 25.46 19.75
CA TYR A 98 -19.22 26.20 20.68
C TYR A 98 -18.52 27.50 21.06
N GLY A 99 -19.24 28.59 20.90
CA GLY A 99 -18.79 29.89 21.36
C GLY A 99 -18.81 30.01 22.91
N GLU A 100 -18.21 31.05 23.44
CA GLU A 100 -18.19 31.31 24.89
C GLU A 100 -19.61 31.51 25.47
N ASP A 101 -20.56 31.91 24.65
CA ASP A 101 -21.99 32.07 24.97
C ASP A 101 -22.77 30.76 24.88
N GLY A 102 -22.13 29.64 24.54
CA GLY A 102 -22.75 28.34 24.33
C GLY A 102 -23.46 28.17 22.99
N THR A 103 -23.36 29.15 22.09
CA THR A 103 -23.95 29.03 20.73
C THR A 103 -23.16 28.05 19.89
N ALA A 104 -23.86 27.08 19.29
CA ALA A 104 -23.23 26.17 18.35
C ALA A 104 -23.04 26.86 16.98
N SER A 105 -21.86 26.76 16.43
CA SER A 105 -21.53 27.21 15.08
C SER A 105 -20.74 26.14 14.36
N THR A 106 -20.53 26.27 13.05
CA THR A 106 -19.72 25.35 12.29
C THR A 106 -18.53 26.08 11.69
N GLU A 107 -17.37 25.45 11.75
CA GLU A 107 -16.16 25.93 11.06
C GLU A 107 -15.68 24.92 10.02
N PHE A 108 -15.12 25.42 8.93
CA PHE A 108 -14.48 24.57 7.95
C PHE A 108 -13.05 24.24 8.39
N VAL A 109 -12.76 22.96 8.52
CA VAL A 109 -11.43 22.46 8.89
C VAL A 109 -10.86 21.74 7.66
N GLU A 110 -9.78 22.31 7.10
CA GLU A 110 -9.06 21.68 6.00
C GLU A 110 -8.40 20.39 6.49
N THR A 111 -8.55 19.30 5.75
CA THR A 111 -8.01 17.99 6.10
C THR A 111 -7.23 17.41 4.94
N THR A 112 -6.18 16.64 5.26
CA THR A 112 -5.43 15.86 4.26
C THR A 112 -5.95 14.43 4.27
N ILE A 113 -6.22 13.90 3.08
CA ILE A 113 -6.64 12.51 2.88
C ILE A 113 -5.40 11.67 2.58
N TYR A 114 -5.20 10.60 3.35
CA TYR A 114 -4.04 9.71 3.26
C TYR A 114 -4.35 8.37 2.61
N ASN A 115 -5.61 7.99 2.58
CA ASN A 115 -6.15 6.83 1.86
C ASN A 115 -7.67 6.89 1.85
N GLU A 116 -8.29 5.98 1.10
CA GLU A 116 -9.75 5.85 1.05
C GLU A 116 -10.20 4.40 0.93
N THR A 117 -11.38 4.14 1.46
CA THR A 117 -12.19 2.96 1.18
C THR A 117 -13.36 3.33 0.26
N ASP A 118 -14.27 2.42 -0.01
CA ASP A 118 -15.48 2.74 -0.78
C ASP A 118 -16.35 3.80 -0.08
N GLU A 119 -16.38 3.84 1.26
CA GLU A 119 -17.28 4.65 2.06
C GLU A 119 -16.58 5.74 2.89
N GLU A 120 -15.31 5.61 3.22
CA GLU A 120 -14.60 6.43 4.19
C GLU A 120 -13.25 6.91 3.68
N TYR A 121 -12.80 8.07 4.21
CA TYR A 121 -11.45 8.61 4.04
C TYR A 121 -10.62 8.44 5.30
N TYR A 122 -9.33 8.20 5.13
CA TYR A 122 -8.32 8.22 6.19
C TYR A 122 -7.78 9.63 6.35
N VAL A 123 -8.01 10.22 7.53
CA VAL A 123 -7.62 11.58 7.88
C VAL A 123 -6.79 11.55 9.15
N ASP A 124 -5.70 12.30 9.22
CA ASP A 124 -4.84 12.32 10.40
C ASP A 124 -5.43 13.15 11.56
N ASP A 125 -4.79 13.03 12.72
CA ASP A 125 -5.18 13.69 13.97
C ASP A 125 -4.62 15.12 14.12
N SER A 126 -4.02 15.68 13.07
CA SER A 126 -3.43 17.03 13.14
C SER A 126 -4.48 18.13 13.30
N THR A 127 -5.67 17.89 12.74
CA THR A 127 -6.75 18.88 12.69
C THR A 127 -8.02 18.44 13.39
N LEU A 128 -8.23 17.15 13.59
CA LEU A 128 -9.39 16.54 14.24
C LEU A 128 -9.02 15.84 15.54
N ARG A 129 -9.99 15.68 16.42
CA ARG A 129 -9.84 14.98 17.70
C ARG A 129 -10.97 13.98 17.90
N ILE A 130 -10.71 12.95 18.69
CA ILE A 130 -11.76 12.05 19.17
C ILE A 130 -12.82 12.86 19.90
N GLY A 131 -14.08 12.68 19.52
CA GLY A 131 -15.23 13.38 20.08
C GLY A 131 -15.63 14.67 19.37
N ASP A 132 -14.86 15.14 18.39
CA ASP A 132 -15.32 16.23 17.51
C ASP A 132 -16.58 15.80 16.76
N TYR A 133 -17.54 16.72 16.64
CA TYR A 133 -18.74 16.51 15.85
C TYR A 133 -18.59 17.15 14.47
N LEU A 134 -18.70 16.32 13.44
CA LEU A 134 -18.74 16.76 12.06
C LEU A 134 -20.19 16.93 11.61
N VAL A 135 -20.44 17.96 10.84
CA VAL A 135 -21.77 18.30 10.34
C VAL A 135 -21.80 18.08 8.83
N LYS A 136 -22.73 17.28 8.38
CA LYS A 136 -22.93 17.03 6.95
C LYS A 136 -23.49 18.30 6.28
N PRO A 137 -22.85 18.82 5.23
CA PRO A 137 -23.17 20.14 4.67
C PRO A 137 -24.64 20.33 4.26
N GLU A 138 -25.28 19.29 3.75
CA GLU A 138 -26.65 19.42 3.16
C GLU A 138 -27.77 19.08 4.14
N THR A 139 -27.53 18.17 5.08
CA THR A 139 -28.59 17.62 5.95
C THR A 139 -28.46 18.02 7.40
N MET A 140 -27.36 18.63 7.80
CA MET A 140 -27.03 18.99 9.19
C MET A 140 -26.92 17.75 10.13
N GLU A 141 -26.85 16.55 9.56
CA GLU A 141 -26.57 15.33 10.32
C GLU A 141 -25.20 15.44 10.98
N LYS A 142 -25.09 14.90 12.20
CA LYS A 142 -23.84 14.93 12.96
C LYS A 142 -23.19 13.56 13.01
N TYR A 143 -21.88 13.54 12.85
CA TYR A 143 -21.03 12.36 13.01
C TYR A 143 -19.96 12.64 14.08
N ALA A 144 -19.89 11.80 15.10
CA ALA A 144 -18.84 11.90 16.12
C ALA A 144 -17.56 11.17 15.64
N VAL A 145 -16.47 11.90 15.58
CA VAL A 145 -15.15 11.33 15.25
C VAL A 145 -14.73 10.35 16.33
N SER A 146 -14.67 9.06 16.00
CA SER A 146 -14.34 8.02 16.98
C SER A 146 -13.70 6.77 16.35
N LYS A 147 -13.96 6.51 15.07
CA LYS A 147 -13.45 5.32 14.37
C LYS A 147 -12.03 5.60 13.88
N MET A 148 -11.12 4.69 14.20
CA MET A 148 -9.73 4.74 13.77
C MET A 148 -9.33 3.44 13.09
N ASP A 149 -8.35 3.53 12.21
CA ASP A 149 -7.69 2.38 11.59
C ASP A 149 -6.25 2.75 11.24
N SER A 150 -5.37 1.74 11.16
CA SER A 150 -3.94 1.95 10.94
C SER A 150 -3.59 1.76 9.47
N LEU A 151 -2.65 2.57 8.98
CA LEU A 151 -2.02 2.40 7.68
C LEU A 151 -0.53 2.13 7.84
N ILE A 152 -0.02 1.22 7.02
CA ILE A 152 1.43 1.02 6.86
C ILE A 152 1.92 2.00 5.82
N GLY A 153 3.02 2.70 6.13
CA GLY A 153 3.55 3.72 5.24
C GLY A 153 4.98 4.11 5.58
N VAL A 154 5.42 5.17 4.95
CA VAL A 154 6.72 5.81 5.17
C VAL A 154 6.54 7.32 5.25
N TYR A 155 7.53 8.02 5.81
CA TYR A 155 7.56 9.47 5.72
C TYR A 155 8.38 9.92 4.52
N ASN A 156 7.74 10.67 3.63
CA ASN A 156 8.38 11.34 2.49
C ASN A 156 8.79 12.75 2.91
N ILE A 157 10.05 13.11 2.69
CA ILE A 157 10.54 14.47 2.91
C ILE A 157 10.37 15.27 1.62
N ASN A 158 9.50 16.26 1.68
CA ASN A 158 9.28 17.20 0.60
C ASN A 158 9.39 18.63 1.12
N LYS A 159 10.34 19.42 0.58
CA LYS A 159 10.56 20.84 0.94
C LYS A 159 10.68 21.12 2.44
N GLY A 160 11.25 20.19 3.20
CA GLY A 160 11.46 20.33 4.64
C GLY A 160 10.29 19.87 5.52
N TYR A 161 9.25 19.31 4.93
CA TYR A 161 8.13 18.68 5.65
C TYR A 161 8.16 17.17 5.44
N ALA A 162 7.88 16.42 6.50
CA ALA A 162 7.68 14.98 6.44
C ALA A 162 6.18 14.71 6.24
N ASP A 163 5.83 14.11 5.11
CA ASP A 163 4.46 13.74 4.75
C ASP A 163 4.33 12.22 4.73
N PHE A 164 3.30 11.68 5.37
CA PHE A 164 3.06 10.25 5.38
C PHE A 164 2.57 9.79 4.00
N LYS A 165 3.14 8.69 3.50
CA LYS A 165 2.73 8.02 2.26
C LYS A 165 2.40 6.57 2.56
N GLN A 166 1.20 6.16 2.27
CA GLN A 166 0.77 4.78 2.43
C GLN A 166 1.53 3.88 1.45
N VAL A 167 1.94 2.70 1.89
CA VAL A 167 2.61 1.71 1.05
C VAL A 167 1.90 0.36 1.11
N ASN A 168 1.80 -0.29 -0.05
CA ASN A 168 1.39 -1.68 -0.18
C ASN A 168 2.65 -2.53 -0.35
N ILE A 169 2.96 -3.35 0.65
CA ILE A 169 4.13 -4.23 0.61
C ILE A 169 3.81 -5.43 -0.26
N LEU A 170 4.58 -5.60 -1.34
CA LEU A 170 4.48 -6.72 -2.27
C LEU A 170 5.39 -7.87 -1.82
N TYR A 171 6.58 -7.53 -1.32
CA TYR A 171 7.56 -8.47 -0.80
C TYR A 171 8.38 -7.82 0.31
N ASN A 172 8.80 -8.58 1.30
CA ASN A 172 9.76 -8.14 2.31
C ASN A 172 10.75 -9.23 2.68
N ASN A 173 11.93 -8.82 3.12
CA ASN A 173 12.94 -9.67 3.75
C ASN A 173 13.48 -8.97 5.01
N GLU A 174 14.59 -9.42 5.58
CA GLU A 174 15.17 -8.86 6.80
C GLU A 174 15.69 -7.42 6.65
N GLU A 175 16.04 -6.98 5.44
CA GLU A 175 16.68 -5.68 5.19
C GLU A 175 15.76 -4.67 4.50
N TYR A 176 14.94 -5.13 3.55
CA TYR A 176 14.15 -4.24 2.70
C TYR A 176 12.77 -4.79 2.36
N SER A 177 11.89 -3.89 1.97
CA SER A 177 10.59 -4.19 1.39
C SER A 177 10.50 -3.69 -0.06
N ILE A 178 9.77 -4.44 -0.89
CA ILE A 178 9.33 -3.98 -2.21
C ILE A 178 7.89 -3.53 -2.05
N VAL A 179 7.62 -2.29 -2.42
CA VAL A 179 6.31 -1.68 -2.29
C VAL A 179 5.77 -1.26 -3.65
N GLN A 180 4.46 -1.31 -3.79
CA GLN A 180 3.78 -0.90 -5.02
C GLN A 180 4.06 0.57 -5.31
N SER A 181 4.42 0.89 -6.55
CA SER A 181 4.66 2.26 -7.01
C SER A 181 3.41 2.86 -7.68
N ASN A 182 3.37 4.19 -7.75
CA ASN A 182 2.34 4.94 -8.48
C ASN A 182 0.89 4.67 -8.01
N THR A 183 0.70 4.43 -6.72
CA THR A 183 -0.63 4.42 -6.12
C THR A 183 -1.08 5.85 -5.79
N ALA A 184 -2.40 6.09 -5.69
CA ALA A 184 -2.95 7.43 -5.50
C ALA A 184 -2.41 8.16 -4.25
N TYR A 185 -2.15 7.42 -3.16
CA TYR A 185 -1.68 7.93 -1.87
C TYR A 185 -0.27 7.44 -1.51
N GLY A 186 0.41 6.77 -2.44
CA GLY A 186 1.67 6.09 -2.19
C GLY A 186 2.91 6.82 -2.69
N LEU A 187 3.99 6.05 -2.76
CA LEU A 187 5.29 6.53 -3.20
C LEU A 187 5.42 6.54 -4.72
N ASN A 188 6.18 7.51 -5.19
CA ASN A 188 6.64 7.61 -6.57
C ASN A 188 8.16 7.44 -6.64
N VAL A 189 8.65 7.17 -7.85
CA VAL A 189 10.08 7.16 -8.13
C VAL A 189 10.66 8.55 -7.84
N TYR A 190 11.80 8.58 -7.14
CA TYR A 190 12.51 9.77 -6.67
C TYR A 190 11.93 10.46 -5.42
N ASP A 191 10.94 9.88 -4.76
CA ASP A 191 10.56 10.34 -3.43
C ASP A 191 11.68 10.08 -2.43
N TYR A 192 11.97 11.05 -1.57
CA TYR A 192 12.94 10.91 -0.48
C TYR A 192 12.23 10.45 0.78
N ILE A 193 12.65 9.31 1.32
CA ILE A 193 12.05 8.72 2.52
C ILE A 193 13.04 8.66 3.68
N VAL A 194 12.51 8.68 4.91
CA VAL A 194 13.26 8.50 6.17
C VAL A 194 12.68 7.35 6.98
#